data_3698f69be030a98734b321070af69df0
#
_entry.id   3698f69be030a98734b321070af69df0
#
_cell.length_a   1.000
_cell.length_b   1.000
_cell.length_c   1.000
_cell.angle_alpha   90.00
_cell.angle_beta   90.00
_cell.angle_gamma   90.00
#
_symmetry.space_group_name_H-M   'P 1'
#
loop_
_entity.id
_entity.type
_entity.pdbx_description
1 polymer ?
#
loop_
_entity_poly.entity_id
_entity_poly.type
_entity_poly.pdbx_seq_one_letter_code
_entity_poly.pdbx_strand_id
1 'polypeptide(L)'
;TLKSSVNNYEISKANYYSGPRSYNREGVGETTYPNDQVDEMVNNFIASFEKETESAVYNEEYKGYLLDLKDSYPNTKFVIFTDPMPYGRLSTVLSNQGHFEAFERWYRDIVEVFGEVYSFQGKTPITTNLDYFFDTHHYYPNVGEMMIEALENPEEYPDIVYVVNKENIDEYLKNVKADAEVSVKNH
;
A
#
# COMPACT_ATOMS: atom_id res chain seq x y z
N THR A 1 3.58 -21.50 -19.88
CA THR A 1 3.32 -22.74 -20.65
C THR A 1 2.65 -22.39 -21.96
N LEU A 2 2.71 -23.28 -22.99
CA LEU A 2 2.03 -23.09 -24.29
C LEU A 2 0.53 -22.81 -24.10
N LYS A 3 -0.11 -23.53 -23.17
CA LYS A 3 -1.53 -23.32 -22.83
C LYS A 3 -1.80 -21.90 -22.34
N SER A 4 -0.95 -21.36 -21.47
CA SER A 4 -1.07 -19.97 -20.99
C SER A 4 -0.89 -18.96 -22.12
N SER A 5 0.06 -19.20 -23.02
CA SER A 5 0.29 -18.32 -24.17
C SER A 5 -0.88 -18.31 -25.14
N VAL A 6 -1.48 -19.49 -25.43
CA VAL A 6 -2.69 -19.60 -26.29
C VAL A 6 -3.86 -18.88 -25.61
N ASN A 7 -4.06 -19.08 -24.31
CA ASN A 7 -5.14 -18.40 -23.56
C ASN A 7 -4.96 -16.88 -23.59
N ASN A 8 -3.76 -16.38 -23.36
CA ASN A 8 -3.47 -14.94 -23.42
C ASN A 8 -3.69 -14.37 -24.83
N TYR A 9 -3.37 -15.14 -25.87
CA TYR A 9 -3.64 -14.75 -27.25
C TYR A 9 -5.14 -14.67 -27.55
N GLU A 10 -5.93 -15.62 -27.08
CA GLU A 10 -7.38 -15.58 -27.25
C GLU A 10 -8.02 -14.43 -26.46
N ILE A 11 -7.57 -14.18 -25.23
CA ILE A 11 -7.99 -13.01 -24.43
C ILE A 11 -7.65 -11.71 -25.16
N SER A 12 -6.45 -11.60 -25.75
CA SER A 12 -6.01 -10.39 -26.47
C SER A 12 -6.84 -10.05 -27.71
N LYS A 13 -7.58 -11.02 -28.26
CA LYS A 13 -8.50 -10.78 -29.38
C LYS A 13 -9.89 -10.32 -28.93
N ALA A 14 -10.24 -10.55 -27.67
CA ALA A 14 -11.53 -10.13 -27.15
C ALA A 14 -11.58 -8.59 -27.08
N ASN A 15 -12.74 -8.02 -27.39
CA ASN A 15 -12.95 -6.58 -27.20
C ASN A 15 -13.21 -6.20 -25.75
N TYR A 16 -13.44 -7.17 -24.90
CA TYR A 16 -13.66 -7.01 -23.46
C TYR A 16 -13.14 -8.24 -22.73
N TYR A 17 -12.82 -8.06 -21.47
CA TYR A 17 -12.52 -9.13 -20.53
C TYR A 17 -13.67 -9.22 -19.53
N SER A 18 -14.20 -10.42 -19.33
CA SER A 18 -15.36 -10.65 -18.45
C SER A 18 -14.98 -11.04 -17.00
N GLY A 19 -13.72 -10.94 -16.64
CA GLY A 19 -13.26 -11.20 -15.27
C GLY A 19 -13.61 -10.05 -14.33
N PRO A 20 -13.68 -10.32 -13.02
CA PRO A 20 -14.01 -9.29 -12.04
C PRO A 20 -12.90 -8.23 -11.86
N ARG A 21 -11.72 -8.49 -12.39
CA ARG A 21 -10.60 -7.55 -12.50
C ARG A 21 -10.01 -7.63 -13.89
N SER A 22 -10.02 -6.53 -14.61
CA SER A 22 -9.55 -6.47 -15.98
C SER A 22 -8.84 -5.15 -16.27
N TYR A 23 -8.09 -5.13 -17.37
CA TYR A 23 -7.52 -3.91 -17.92
C TYR A 23 -8.03 -3.77 -19.35
N ASN A 24 -8.48 -2.58 -19.72
CA ASN A 24 -8.82 -2.28 -21.10
C ASN A 24 -7.54 -2.12 -21.94
N ARG A 25 -7.69 -1.83 -23.26
CA ARG A 25 -6.54 -1.69 -24.16
C ARG A 25 -5.67 -0.47 -23.86
N GLU A 26 -6.22 0.53 -23.22
CA GLU A 26 -5.56 1.74 -22.76
C GLU A 26 -4.82 1.53 -21.43
N GLY A 27 -4.89 0.32 -20.84
CA GLY A 27 -4.25 0.00 -19.57
C GLY A 27 -5.04 0.47 -18.34
N VAL A 28 -6.27 0.96 -18.53
CA VAL A 28 -7.13 1.36 -17.42
C VAL A 28 -7.71 0.13 -16.75
N GLY A 29 -7.53 0.03 -15.44
CA GLY A 29 -8.06 -1.04 -14.62
C GLY A 29 -9.56 -0.87 -14.40
N GLU A 30 -10.29 -1.97 -14.58
CA GLU A 30 -11.71 -2.09 -14.23
C GLU A 30 -11.86 -3.20 -13.20
N THR A 31 -12.69 -2.99 -12.20
CA THR A 31 -13.04 -4.03 -11.23
C THR A 31 -14.52 -4.00 -10.90
N THR A 32 -15.11 -5.17 -10.86
CA THR A 32 -16.50 -5.41 -10.49
C THR A 32 -16.61 -6.26 -9.23
N TYR A 33 -15.53 -6.42 -8.47
CA TYR A 33 -15.61 -7.04 -7.15
C TYR A 33 -16.53 -6.22 -6.25
N PRO A 34 -17.50 -6.87 -5.58
CA PRO A 34 -18.29 -6.19 -4.57
C PRO A 34 -17.44 -5.89 -3.33
N ASN A 35 -17.82 -4.88 -2.56
CA ASN A 35 -17.20 -4.53 -1.29
C ASN A 35 -18.03 -4.94 -0.05
N ASP A 36 -19.12 -5.65 -0.26
CA ASP A 36 -20.06 -6.06 0.79
C ASP A 36 -19.48 -6.97 1.88
N GLN A 37 -18.31 -7.56 1.62
CA GLN A 37 -17.60 -8.46 2.56
C GLN A 37 -16.31 -7.87 3.12
N VAL A 38 -15.92 -6.67 2.73
CA VAL A 38 -14.62 -6.09 3.12
C VAL A 38 -14.51 -5.91 4.64
N ASP A 39 -15.58 -5.45 5.28
CA ASP A 39 -15.62 -5.30 6.75
C ASP A 39 -15.41 -6.66 7.45
N GLU A 40 -16.11 -7.70 7.01
CA GLU A 40 -15.91 -9.06 7.53
C GLU A 40 -14.49 -9.56 7.27
N MET A 41 -13.93 -9.32 6.09
CA MET A 41 -12.56 -9.71 5.76
C MET A 41 -11.53 -9.01 6.65
N VAL A 42 -11.69 -7.72 6.91
CA VAL A 42 -10.82 -6.95 7.81
C VAL A 42 -10.93 -7.47 9.25
N ASN A 43 -12.15 -7.70 9.75
CA ASN A 43 -12.37 -8.23 11.08
C ASN A 43 -11.78 -9.65 11.25
N ASN A 44 -11.93 -10.51 10.23
CA ASN A 44 -11.31 -11.84 10.22
C ASN A 44 -9.79 -11.77 10.21
N PHE A 45 -9.22 -10.81 9.46
CA PHE A 45 -7.77 -10.57 9.49
C PHE A 45 -7.31 -10.15 10.89
N ILE A 46 -7.97 -9.18 11.52
CA ILE A 46 -7.66 -8.72 12.89
C ILE A 46 -7.67 -9.91 13.85
N ALA A 47 -8.75 -10.69 13.87
CA ALA A 47 -8.91 -11.84 14.76
C ALA A 47 -7.90 -12.97 14.50
N SER A 48 -7.40 -13.13 13.28
CA SER A 48 -6.34 -14.10 12.96
C SER A 48 -4.98 -13.59 13.37
N PHE A 49 -4.69 -12.32 13.11
CA PHE A 49 -3.40 -11.70 13.40
C PHE A 49 -3.11 -11.63 14.91
N GLU A 50 -4.11 -11.42 15.76
CA GLU A 50 -3.97 -11.46 17.21
C GLU A 50 -3.46 -12.83 17.74
N LYS A 51 -3.63 -13.89 16.94
CA LYS A 51 -3.16 -15.26 17.28
C LYS A 51 -1.75 -15.54 16.74
N GLU A 52 -1.22 -14.67 15.87
CA GLU A 52 0.12 -14.83 15.34
C GLU A 52 1.15 -14.47 16.42
N THR A 53 2.08 -15.38 16.62
CA THR A 53 3.20 -15.20 17.58
C THR A 53 4.51 -14.86 16.87
N GLU A 54 4.53 -14.92 15.54
CA GLU A 54 5.72 -14.66 14.74
C GLU A 54 5.90 -13.16 14.52
N SER A 55 7.11 -12.67 14.76
CA SER A 55 7.50 -11.31 14.43
C SER A 55 7.91 -11.22 12.98
N ALA A 56 7.66 -10.07 12.34
CA ALA A 56 8.20 -9.80 11.04
C ALA A 56 9.73 -9.87 11.05
N VAL A 57 10.31 -10.58 10.08
CA VAL A 57 11.75 -10.60 9.86
C VAL A 57 12.07 -9.64 8.74
N TYR A 58 12.80 -8.56 9.07
CA TYR A 58 13.25 -7.61 8.08
C TYR A 58 14.35 -8.20 7.21
N ASN A 59 14.25 -8.03 5.90
CA ASN A 59 15.30 -8.47 4.99
C ASN A 59 16.48 -7.48 5.00
N GLU A 60 17.59 -7.88 5.60
CA GLU A 60 18.81 -7.07 5.73
C GLU A 60 19.41 -6.62 4.38
N GLU A 61 19.14 -7.34 3.30
CA GLU A 61 19.62 -7.03 1.95
C GLU A 61 18.74 -6.00 1.23
N TYR A 62 17.55 -5.66 1.78
CA TYR A 62 16.57 -4.81 1.11
C TYR A 62 17.15 -3.47 0.66
N LYS A 63 17.87 -2.80 1.54
CA LYS A 63 18.52 -1.53 1.22
C LYS A 63 19.53 -1.66 0.07
N GLY A 64 20.27 -2.78 0.04
CA GLY A 64 21.18 -3.09 -1.06
C GLY A 64 20.45 -3.16 -2.40
N TYR A 65 19.29 -3.82 -2.45
CA TYR A 65 18.48 -3.89 -3.68
C TYR A 65 17.97 -2.51 -4.13
N LEU A 66 17.61 -1.62 -3.19
CA LEU A 66 17.21 -0.25 -3.53
C LEU A 66 18.38 0.55 -4.13
N LEU A 67 19.58 0.42 -3.56
CA LEU A 67 20.80 1.05 -4.08
C LEU A 67 21.15 0.53 -5.48
N ASP A 68 21.14 -0.78 -5.67
CA ASP A 68 21.40 -1.43 -6.96
C ASP A 68 20.39 -0.96 -8.03
N LEU A 69 19.11 -0.84 -7.66
CA LEU A 69 18.08 -0.31 -8.55
C LEU A 69 18.41 1.13 -8.96
N LYS A 70 18.71 1.99 -8.00
CA LYS A 70 19.01 3.40 -8.24
C LYS A 70 20.25 3.57 -9.12
N ASP A 71 21.31 2.82 -8.82
CA ASP A 71 22.58 2.86 -9.54
C ASP A 71 22.45 2.30 -10.97
N SER A 72 21.57 1.32 -11.17
CA SER A 72 21.29 0.76 -12.50
C SER A 72 20.59 1.74 -13.43
N TYR A 73 19.90 2.74 -12.88
CA TYR A 73 19.12 3.73 -13.65
C TYR A 73 19.47 5.17 -13.26
N PRO A 74 20.73 5.62 -13.46
CA PRO A 74 21.22 6.91 -12.94
C PRO A 74 20.55 8.15 -13.56
N ASN A 75 19.88 7.99 -14.70
CA ASN A 75 19.18 9.07 -15.39
C ASN A 75 17.64 9.03 -15.17
N THR A 76 17.16 8.17 -14.26
CA THR A 76 15.74 8.01 -13.97
C THR A 76 15.37 8.81 -12.73
N LYS A 77 14.30 9.59 -12.82
CA LYS A 77 13.65 10.17 -11.64
C LYS A 77 12.73 9.11 -11.04
N PHE A 78 13.06 8.67 -9.85
CA PHE A 78 12.20 7.77 -9.08
C PHE A 78 11.18 8.58 -8.29
N VAL A 79 9.92 8.16 -8.34
CA VAL A 79 8.85 8.60 -7.45
C VAL A 79 8.47 7.38 -6.62
N ILE A 80 8.76 7.44 -5.33
CA ILE A 80 8.53 6.34 -4.41
C ILE A 80 7.26 6.63 -3.62
N PHE A 81 6.32 5.70 -3.63
CA PHE A 81 5.11 5.81 -2.85
C PHE A 81 4.73 4.48 -2.22
N THR A 82 3.92 4.53 -1.17
CA THR A 82 3.30 3.36 -0.55
C THR A 82 1.82 3.36 -0.86
N ASP A 83 1.26 2.19 -1.15
CA ASP A 83 -0.17 2.02 -1.41
C ASP A 83 -1.00 2.10 -0.12
N PRO A 84 -2.23 2.62 -0.18
CA PRO A 84 -3.16 2.59 0.95
C PRO A 84 -3.69 1.17 1.19
N MET A 85 -3.95 0.86 2.45
CA MET A 85 -4.69 -0.35 2.86
C MET A 85 -5.72 0.00 3.93
N PRO A 86 -6.76 -0.81 4.14
CA PRO A 86 -7.73 -0.59 5.20
C PRO A 86 -7.05 -0.34 6.55
N TYR A 87 -7.40 0.78 7.21
CA TYR A 87 -6.71 1.21 8.42
C TYR A 87 -6.80 0.20 9.57
N GLY A 88 -7.92 -0.50 9.70
CA GLY A 88 -8.06 -1.57 10.70
C GLY A 88 -7.00 -2.65 10.55
N ARG A 89 -6.68 -3.05 9.31
CA ARG A 89 -5.59 -3.98 9.03
C ARG A 89 -4.22 -3.38 9.36
N LEU A 90 -3.93 -2.19 8.86
CA LEU A 90 -2.63 -1.53 9.07
C LEU A 90 -2.35 -1.34 10.56
N SER A 91 -3.30 -0.78 11.30
CA SER A 91 -3.15 -0.52 12.73
C SER A 91 -2.91 -1.80 13.53
N THR A 92 -3.61 -2.90 13.18
CA THR A 92 -3.40 -4.20 13.81
C THR A 92 -1.98 -4.71 13.59
N VAL A 93 -1.47 -4.65 12.37
CA VAL A 93 -0.08 -5.06 12.06
C VAL A 93 0.91 -4.19 12.83
N LEU A 94 0.73 -2.88 12.82
CA LEU A 94 1.67 -1.94 13.44
C LEU A 94 1.58 -1.87 14.97
N SER A 95 0.53 -2.42 15.58
CA SER A 95 0.45 -2.58 17.04
C SER A 95 1.41 -3.65 17.56
N ASN A 96 1.84 -4.59 16.71
CA ASN A 96 2.87 -5.56 17.05
C ASN A 96 4.26 -4.91 16.94
N GLN A 97 5.04 -4.97 18.02
CA GLN A 97 6.35 -4.30 18.11
C GLN A 97 7.32 -4.73 17.00
N GLY A 98 7.42 -6.03 16.71
CA GLY A 98 8.35 -6.52 15.69
C GLY A 98 7.95 -6.09 14.27
N HIS A 99 6.65 -6.04 13.98
CA HIS A 99 6.15 -5.54 12.69
C HIS A 99 6.36 -4.02 12.57
N PHE A 100 6.16 -3.28 13.66
CA PHE A 100 6.44 -1.85 13.65
C PHE A 100 7.93 -1.54 13.43
N GLU A 101 8.84 -2.27 14.07
CA GLU A 101 10.29 -2.13 13.87
C GLU A 101 10.69 -2.40 12.41
N ALA A 102 10.11 -3.43 11.79
CA ALA A 102 10.33 -3.71 10.37
C ALA A 102 9.78 -2.59 9.46
N PHE A 103 8.59 -2.06 9.77
CA PHE A 103 7.98 -0.93 9.06
C PHE A 103 8.82 0.33 9.20
N GLU A 104 9.26 0.68 10.41
CA GLU A 104 10.14 1.81 10.67
C GLU A 104 11.41 1.71 9.84
N ARG A 105 12.07 0.56 9.87
CA ARG A 105 13.31 0.32 9.12
C ARG A 105 13.08 0.42 7.62
N TRP A 106 11.97 -0.12 7.12
CA TRP A 106 11.60 -0.03 5.72
C TRP A 106 11.49 1.42 5.23
N TYR A 107 10.79 2.29 5.97
CA TYR A 107 10.70 3.71 5.64
C TYR A 107 12.06 4.41 5.68
N ARG A 108 12.87 4.12 6.71
CA ARG A 108 14.21 4.72 6.83
C ARG A 108 15.13 4.34 5.68
N ASP A 109 15.12 3.09 5.25
CA ASP A 109 15.93 2.63 4.12
C ASP A 109 15.48 3.29 2.80
N ILE A 110 14.17 3.43 2.57
CA ILE A 110 13.63 4.14 1.40
C ILE A 110 14.07 5.61 1.41
N VAL A 111 13.85 6.31 2.52
CA VAL A 111 14.19 7.72 2.65
C VAL A 111 15.70 7.94 2.55
N GLU A 112 16.52 7.04 3.09
CA GLU A 112 17.98 7.14 2.97
C GLU A 112 18.44 7.01 1.51
N VAL A 113 17.85 6.09 0.75
CA VAL A 113 18.24 5.84 -0.65
C VAL A 113 17.65 6.87 -1.61
N PHE A 114 16.36 7.19 -1.51
CA PHE A 114 15.66 8.02 -2.50
C PHE A 114 15.43 9.46 -2.05
N GLY A 115 15.57 9.74 -0.76
CA GLY A 115 15.39 11.09 -0.19
C GLY A 115 14.00 11.33 0.39
N GLU A 116 12.96 10.81 -0.25
CA GLU A 116 11.57 10.95 0.17
C GLU A 116 10.71 9.77 -0.25
N VAL A 117 9.57 9.61 0.41
CA VAL A 117 8.51 8.67 0.05
C VAL A 117 7.14 9.32 0.27
N TYR A 118 6.25 9.16 -0.69
CA TYR A 118 4.86 9.61 -0.61
C TYR A 118 4.05 8.52 0.06
N SER A 119 3.68 8.72 1.31
CA SER A 119 2.94 7.73 2.08
C SER A 119 1.44 7.94 1.99
N PHE A 120 0.74 6.95 1.46
CA PHE A 120 -0.72 6.84 1.54
C PHE A 120 -1.17 5.94 2.68
N GLN A 121 -0.23 5.53 3.55
CA GLN A 121 -0.48 4.72 4.74
C GLN A 121 -0.70 5.61 5.97
N GLY A 122 -1.44 5.07 6.94
CA GLY A 122 -1.83 5.80 8.12
C GLY A 122 -3.34 5.99 8.20
N LYS A 123 -3.80 6.82 9.13
CA LYS A 123 -5.22 7.10 9.32
C LYS A 123 -5.65 8.26 8.42
N THR A 124 -6.12 7.95 7.22
CA THR A 124 -6.54 8.91 6.21
C THR A 124 -8.02 8.71 5.84
N PRO A 125 -8.67 9.68 5.17
CA PRO A 125 -10.01 9.49 4.62
C PRO A 125 -10.14 8.29 3.68
N ILE A 126 -9.06 7.93 2.95
CA ILE A 126 -9.04 6.75 2.09
C ILE A 126 -8.99 5.48 2.94
N THR A 127 -8.02 5.35 3.84
CA THR A 127 -7.76 4.11 4.58
C THR A 127 -8.83 3.77 5.62
N THR A 128 -9.59 4.77 6.08
CA THR A 128 -10.70 4.61 7.03
C THR A 128 -12.05 4.36 6.37
N ASN A 129 -12.15 4.50 5.06
CA ASN A 129 -13.40 4.24 4.33
C ASN A 129 -13.29 2.92 3.53
N LEU A 130 -13.96 1.87 4.02
CA LEU A 130 -13.93 0.55 3.39
C LEU A 130 -14.60 0.51 2.01
N ASP A 131 -15.42 1.50 1.65
CA ASP A 131 -16.01 1.60 0.31
C ASP A 131 -14.97 1.79 -0.81
N TYR A 132 -13.76 2.19 -0.45
CA TYR A 132 -12.64 2.32 -1.37
C TYR A 132 -11.92 1.00 -1.66
N PHE A 133 -12.25 -0.08 -0.97
CA PHE A 133 -11.57 -1.38 -1.07
C PHE A 133 -12.55 -2.48 -1.45
N PHE A 134 -12.03 -3.52 -2.10
CA PHE A 134 -12.80 -4.75 -2.36
C PHE A 134 -12.24 -5.99 -1.65
N ASP A 135 -11.13 -5.83 -0.94
CA ASP A 135 -10.59 -6.79 0.02
C ASP A 135 -9.69 -6.08 1.04
N THR A 136 -8.90 -6.82 1.81
CA THR A 136 -8.02 -6.27 2.85
C THR A 136 -6.77 -5.56 2.33
N HIS A 137 -6.54 -5.49 1.01
CA HIS A 137 -5.34 -4.95 0.40
C HIS A 137 -5.60 -4.04 -0.80
N HIS A 138 -6.61 -4.40 -1.62
CA HIS A 138 -6.76 -3.82 -2.92
C HIS A 138 -7.88 -2.78 -2.92
N TYR A 139 -7.58 -1.65 -3.49
CA TYR A 139 -8.51 -0.53 -3.65
C TYR A 139 -9.07 -0.47 -5.07
N TYR A 140 -10.18 0.24 -5.22
CA TYR A 140 -10.80 0.48 -6.52
C TYR A 140 -10.01 1.51 -7.35
N PRO A 141 -10.14 1.50 -8.70
CA PRO A 141 -9.38 2.39 -9.59
C PRO A 141 -9.50 3.88 -9.28
N ASN A 142 -10.65 4.34 -8.78
CA ASN A 142 -10.86 5.74 -8.39
C ASN A 142 -9.90 6.20 -7.26
N VAL A 143 -9.46 5.29 -6.40
CA VAL A 143 -8.42 5.61 -5.39
C VAL A 143 -7.08 5.83 -6.08
N GLY A 144 -6.76 5.04 -7.11
CA GLY A 144 -5.56 5.26 -7.92
C GLY A 144 -5.54 6.64 -8.59
N GLU A 145 -6.70 7.12 -9.06
CA GLU A 145 -6.83 8.48 -9.61
C GLU A 145 -6.56 9.54 -8.53
N MET A 146 -7.14 9.40 -7.34
CA MET A 146 -6.87 10.29 -6.19
C MET A 146 -5.39 10.27 -5.80
N MET A 147 -4.74 9.10 -5.84
CA MET A 147 -3.31 8.98 -5.54
C MET A 147 -2.45 9.71 -6.57
N ILE A 148 -2.78 9.62 -7.87
CA ILE A 148 -2.04 10.34 -8.93
C ILE A 148 -2.14 11.85 -8.72
N GLU A 149 -3.34 12.38 -8.48
CA GLU A 149 -3.54 13.80 -8.20
C GLU A 149 -2.74 14.25 -6.97
N ALA A 150 -2.74 13.44 -5.89
CA ALA A 150 -2.00 13.73 -4.68
C ALA A 150 -0.46 13.61 -4.86
N LEU A 151 0.02 12.76 -5.77
CA LEU A 151 1.45 12.69 -6.12
C LEU A 151 1.91 13.90 -6.94
N GLU A 152 1.02 14.44 -7.78
CA GLU A 152 1.32 15.63 -8.59
C GLU A 152 1.31 16.91 -7.75
N ASN A 153 0.42 17.01 -6.76
CA ASN A 153 0.20 18.22 -5.95
C ASN A 153 0.02 17.86 -4.45
N PRO A 154 1.04 17.31 -3.78
CA PRO A 154 0.89 16.78 -2.43
C PRO A 154 0.47 17.81 -1.38
N GLU A 155 0.79 19.09 -1.59
CA GLU A 155 0.39 20.20 -0.73
C GLU A 155 -1.13 20.51 -0.78
N GLU A 156 -1.82 20.09 -1.85
CA GLU A 156 -3.29 20.23 -1.97
C GLU A 156 -4.05 19.05 -1.32
N TYR A 157 -3.33 17.95 -1.03
CA TYR A 157 -3.90 16.72 -0.48
C TYR A 157 -3.25 16.25 0.84
N PRO A 158 -3.04 17.14 1.84
CA PRO A 158 -2.32 16.82 3.06
C PRO A 158 -3.02 15.74 3.92
N ASP A 159 -4.32 15.53 3.73
CA ASP A 159 -5.10 14.52 4.45
C ASP A 159 -5.02 13.13 3.79
N ILE A 160 -4.52 13.04 2.55
CA ILE A 160 -4.46 11.79 1.76
C ILE A 160 -3.04 11.26 1.68
N VAL A 161 -2.06 12.14 1.42
CA VAL A 161 -0.65 11.78 1.26
C VAL A 161 0.22 12.52 2.25
N TYR A 162 1.16 11.80 2.85
CA TYR A 162 2.19 12.38 3.70
C TYR A 162 3.55 12.24 3.03
N VAL A 163 4.23 13.35 2.74
CA VAL A 163 5.58 13.33 2.15
C VAL A 163 6.59 13.13 3.26
N VAL A 164 7.10 11.92 3.38
CA VAL A 164 8.06 11.52 4.41
C VAL A 164 9.48 11.68 3.87
N ASN A 165 10.30 12.44 4.57
CA ASN A 165 11.70 12.69 4.24
C ASN A 165 12.59 12.66 5.50
N LYS A 166 13.88 12.98 5.35
CA LYS A 166 14.85 12.93 6.47
C LYS A 166 14.52 13.89 7.62
N GLU A 167 13.76 14.95 7.34
CA GLU A 167 13.47 16.02 8.33
C GLU A 167 12.27 15.63 9.20
N ASN A 168 11.32 14.87 8.68
CA ASN A 168 10.05 14.59 9.35
C ASN A 168 9.78 13.10 9.64
N ILE A 169 10.64 12.18 9.23
CA ILE A 169 10.43 10.73 9.37
C ILE A 169 10.20 10.30 10.82
N ASP A 170 10.90 10.90 11.78
CA ASP A 170 10.76 10.52 13.20
C ASP A 170 9.39 10.93 13.75
N GLU A 171 8.89 12.09 13.34
CA GLU A 171 7.56 12.56 13.72
C GLU A 171 6.48 11.71 13.04
N TYR A 172 6.64 11.42 11.74
CA TYR A 172 5.72 10.56 11.00
C TYR A 172 5.59 9.18 11.67
N LEU A 173 6.70 8.49 11.93
CA LEU A 173 6.71 7.16 12.53
C LEU A 173 6.12 7.16 13.94
N LYS A 174 6.42 8.17 14.73
CA LYS A 174 5.83 8.35 16.07
C LYS A 174 4.31 8.48 16.02
N ASN A 175 3.80 9.27 15.07
CA ASN A 175 2.36 9.48 14.90
C ASN A 175 1.66 8.21 14.44
N VAL A 176 2.21 7.52 13.44
CA VAL A 176 1.67 6.23 12.94
C VAL A 176 1.62 5.19 14.05
N LYS A 177 2.66 5.10 14.90
CA LYS A 177 2.67 4.18 16.04
C LYS A 177 1.60 4.53 17.07
N ALA A 178 1.50 5.80 17.44
CA ALA A 178 0.51 6.25 18.41
C ALA A 178 -0.92 5.99 17.95
N ASP A 179 -1.21 6.25 16.68
CA ASP A 179 -2.52 6.00 16.07
C ASP A 179 -2.86 4.50 16.05
N ALA A 180 -1.89 3.63 15.73
CA ALA A 180 -2.08 2.20 15.75
C ALA A 180 -2.40 1.69 17.16
N GLU A 181 -1.68 2.13 18.19
CA GLU A 181 -1.91 1.75 19.59
C GLU A 181 -3.29 2.19 20.10
N VAL A 182 -3.79 3.36 19.67
CA VAL A 182 -5.13 3.84 20.03
C VAL A 182 -6.22 3.04 19.33
N SER A 183 -6.01 2.67 18.08
CA SER A 183 -7.00 1.92 17.31
C SER A 183 -7.29 0.55 17.94
N VAL A 184 -6.26 -0.18 18.34
CA VAL A 184 -6.41 -1.52 18.93
C VAL A 184 -7.07 -1.49 20.31
N LYS A 185 -6.96 -0.41 21.08
CA LYS A 185 -7.63 -0.28 22.38
C LYS A 185 -9.13 -0.02 22.28
N ASN A 186 -9.63 0.35 21.09
CA ASN A 186 -11.03 0.69 20.86
C ASN A 186 -11.82 -0.43 20.15
N HIS A 187 -11.16 -1.55 19.84
CA HIS A 187 -11.78 -2.79 19.35
C HIS A 187 -11.81 -3.84 20.47
#